data_b8a716f72195615cdae6e5e194d91e4c
#
_entry.id   b8a716f72195615cdae6e5e194d91e4c
#
_cell.length_a   1.000
_cell.length_b   1.000
_cell.length_c   1.000
_cell.angle_alpha   90.00
_cell.angle_beta   90.00
_cell.angle_gamma   90.00
#
_symmetry.space_group_name_H-M   'P 1'
#
loop_
_entity.id
_entity.type
_entity.pdbx_description
1 polymer ?
#
loop_
_entity_poly.entity_id
_entity_poly.type
_entity_poly.pdbx_seq_one_letter_code
_entity_poly.pdbx_strand_id
1 'polypeptide(L)'
;MTTPDFTADAAAIVPDLVALRRALHADPELGLDLPRTQQRVLDSLEGLPLEITTGTATTSIVAVLRGALPGPAVLLRGDMDALPIDEATGLDYAATNGTMHACGHDLHTAGLVGAAKLLSARRDELHGSVVFMFQPGEEGHGGAKIMLDEGLLDAAGERPIAAYAIHVAPGPRGMFATRTGAVAAGSNQLFITVNGRGGHGSQPHQTLDPVPAAAEIVLALQSFVTRSFDAFDPVVLSVTRLSTGDGAVNVIPEKVEIAATVRNMSPTSLAILQSGLPRVVDGVASAHGLTADTRFETMYPVTVNDVAETEATLAELRRAFGEQRVMVLPSPMMGSEDFAFVLAEVPGTFIALLTSPEGTDLSTVEWNHSPRVVFDDSVLGDQAAALASVAFARTSR
;
A
#
# COMPACT_ATOMS: atom_id res chain seq x y z
N MET A 1 -31.07 -3.65 -10.84
CA MET A 1 -30.81 -5.05 -11.26
C MET A 1 -30.15 -5.80 -10.11
N THR A 2 -30.31 -7.11 -10.03
CA THR A 2 -29.54 -7.91 -9.06
C THR A 2 -28.16 -8.19 -9.64
N THR A 3 -27.09 -8.02 -8.83
CA THR A 3 -25.71 -8.35 -9.23
C THR A 3 -25.63 -9.84 -9.61
N PRO A 4 -25.01 -10.22 -10.74
CA PRO A 4 -24.80 -11.61 -11.12
C PRO A 4 -24.01 -12.42 -10.06
N ASP A 5 -24.09 -13.74 -10.15
CA ASP A 5 -23.28 -14.61 -9.29
C ASP A 5 -21.87 -14.81 -9.90
N PHE A 6 -21.01 -13.86 -9.66
CA PHE A 6 -19.61 -13.92 -10.11
C PHE A 6 -18.80 -15.03 -9.42
N THR A 7 -19.26 -15.54 -8.27
CA THR A 7 -18.53 -16.64 -7.59
C THR A 7 -18.62 -17.95 -8.36
N ALA A 8 -19.79 -18.22 -8.96
CA ALA A 8 -19.98 -19.36 -9.84
C ALA A 8 -19.19 -19.20 -11.16
N ASP A 9 -19.22 -18.00 -11.76
CA ASP A 9 -18.51 -17.71 -13.00
C ASP A 9 -16.97 -17.79 -12.81
N ALA A 10 -16.45 -17.38 -11.65
CA ALA A 10 -15.02 -17.38 -11.31
C ALA A 10 -14.41 -18.79 -11.30
N ALA A 11 -15.17 -19.82 -10.93
CA ALA A 11 -14.66 -21.18 -10.83
C ALA A 11 -14.04 -21.69 -12.15
N ALA A 12 -14.55 -21.24 -13.29
CA ALA A 12 -14.05 -21.64 -14.61
C ALA A 12 -12.70 -21.04 -14.97
N ILE A 13 -12.33 -19.90 -14.39
CA ILE A 13 -11.10 -19.15 -14.69
C ILE A 13 -10.00 -19.33 -13.66
N VAL A 14 -10.27 -19.93 -12.49
CA VAL A 14 -9.28 -20.13 -11.40
C VAL A 14 -8.00 -20.82 -11.89
N PRO A 15 -8.04 -21.91 -12.71
CA PRO A 15 -6.81 -22.55 -13.16
C PRO A 15 -5.87 -21.59 -13.92
N ASP A 16 -6.43 -20.73 -14.78
CA ASP A 16 -5.65 -19.73 -15.54
C ASP A 16 -5.08 -18.64 -14.63
N LEU A 17 -5.86 -18.20 -13.63
CA LEU A 17 -5.41 -17.20 -12.65
C LEU A 17 -4.28 -17.73 -11.77
N VAL A 18 -4.37 -18.99 -11.35
CA VAL A 18 -3.31 -19.68 -10.60
C VAL A 18 -2.04 -19.79 -11.45
N ALA A 19 -2.17 -20.17 -12.73
CA ALA A 19 -1.03 -20.24 -13.64
C ALA A 19 -0.36 -18.87 -13.83
N LEU A 20 -1.15 -17.81 -14.04
CA LEU A 20 -0.64 -16.44 -14.15
C LEU A 20 0.06 -16.02 -12.86
N ARG A 21 -0.59 -16.18 -11.70
CA ARG A 21 -0.04 -15.83 -10.38
C ARG A 21 1.31 -16.50 -10.16
N ARG A 22 1.43 -17.81 -10.40
CA ARG A 22 2.67 -18.56 -10.21
C ARG A 22 3.77 -18.14 -11.19
N ALA A 23 3.41 -17.77 -12.42
CA ALA A 23 4.35 -17.23 -13.40
C ALA A 23 4.89 -15.83 -12.98
N LEU A 24 4.04 -14.99 -12.38
CA LEU A 24 4.46 -13.70 -11.80
C LEU A 24 5.36 -13.95 -10.58
N HIS A 25 4.97 -14.84 -9.68
CA HIS A 25 5.69 -15.16 -8.46
C HIS A 25 7.11 -15.69 -8.71
N ALA A 26 7.27 -16.52 -9.74
CA ALA A 26 8.56 -17.12 -10.10
C ALA A 26 9.57 -16.14 -10.72
N ASP A 27 9.10 -14.98 -11.22
CA ASP A 27 9.93 -14.00 -11.92
C ASP A 27 9.51 -12.56 -11.55
N PRO A 28 9.63 -12.20 -10.25
CA PRO A 28 9.21 -10.90 -9.74
C PRO A 28 10.16 -9.78 -10.16
N GLU A 29 9.63 -8.56 -10.28
CA GLU A 29 10.36 -7.34 -10.65
C GLU A 29 10.13 -6.25 -9.60
N LEU A 30 11.07 -5.29 -9.48
CA LEU A 30 11.08 -4.27 -8.43
C LEU A 30 10.71 -2.88 -8.96
N GLY A 31 9.96 -2.14 -8.16
CA GLY A 31 9.74 -0.71 -8.34
C GLY A 31 8.86 -0.36 -9.54
N LEU A 32 9.28 0.59 -10.37
CA LEU A 32 8.45 1.21 -11.40
C LEU A 32 8.60 0.61 -12.80
N ASP A 33 9.67 -0.13 -13.05
CA ASP A 33 9.99 -0.72 -14.36
C ASP A 33 9.91 -2.23 -14.31
N LEU A 34 8.76 -2.79 -14.73
CA LEU A 34 8.35 -4.18 -14.63
C LEU A 34 7.97 -4.75 -16.01
N PRO A 35 8.87 -4.75 -17.01
CA PRO A 35 8.48 -5.05 -18.40
C PRO A 35 7.98 -6.49 -18.60
N ARG A 36 8.49 -7.48 -17.85
CA ARG A 36 8.04 -8.87 -17.97
C ARG A 36 6.68 -9.08 -17.33
N THR A 37 6.45 -8.45 -16.17
CA THR A 37 5.16 -8.43 -15.48
C THR A 37 4.10 -7.73 -16.35
N GLN A 38 4.43 -6.55 -16.90
CA GLN A 38 3.55 -5.82 -17.82
C GLN A 38 3.15 -6.70 -19.02
N GLN A 39 4.12 -7.38 -19.65
CA GLN A 39 3.84 -8.23 -20.82
C GLN A 39 2.92 -9.39 -20.46
N ARG A 40 3.14 -10.07 -19.30
CA ARG A 40 2.27 -11.17 -18.84
C ARG A 40 0.83 -10.70 -18.60
N VAL A 41 0.67 -9.49 -18.06
CA VAL A 41 -0.66 -8.90 -17.86
C VAL A 41 -1.31 -8.61 -19.21
N LEU A 42 -0.62 -7.96 -20.13
CA LEU A 42 -1.12 -7.66 -21.49
C LEU A 42 -1.54 -8.95 -22.22
N ASP A 43 -0.71 -9.99 -22.20
CA ASP A 43 -1.02 -11.30 -22.79
C ASP A 43 -2.29 -11.93 -22.16
N SER A 44 -2.47 -11.77 -20.84
CA SER A 44 -3.64 -12.30 -20.12
C SER A 44 -4.93 -11.54 -20.38
N LEU A 45 -4.83 -10.30 -20.86
CA LEU A 45 -5.94 -9.43 -21.26
C LEU A 45 -6.26 -9.51 -22.75
N GLU A 46 -5.44 -10.21 -23.56
CA GLU A 46 -5.64 -10.33 -25.00
C GLU A 46 -7.01 -10.93 -25.34
N GLY A 47 -7.67 -10.36 -26.34
CA GLY A 47 -9.00 -10.80 -26.79
C GLY A 47 -10.17 -10.29 -25.95
N LEU A 48 -9.93 -9.61 -24.81
CA LEU A 48 -10.98 -8.94 -24.06
C LEU A 48 -11.35 -7.59 -24.72
N PRO A 49 -12.60 -7.13 -24.60
CA PRO A 49 -13.06 -5.87 -25.20
C PRO A 49 -12.62 -4.65 -24.38
N LEU A 50 -11.32 -4.49 -24.19
CA LEU A 50 -10.69 -3.47 -23.36
C LEU A 50 -9.97 -2.41 -24.20
N GLU A 51 -10.09 -1.15 -23.80
CA GLU A 51 -9.26 -0.06 -24.29
C GLU A 51 -8.01 0.01 -23.37
N ILE A 52 -6.85 -0.40 -23.88
CA ILE A 52 -5.62 -0.52 -23.07
C ILE A 52 -4.65 0.61 -23.38
N THR A 53 -4.12 1.25 -22.34
CA THR A 53 -3.05 2.25 -22.40
C THR A 53 -1.96 1.85 -21.41
N THR A 54 -0.69 1.97 -21.82
CA THR A 54 0.47 1.77 -20.93
C THR A 54 1.03 3.12 -20.47
N GLY A 55 1.60 3.14 -19.28
CA GLY A 55 2.27 4.32 -18.74
C GLY A 55 3.46 4.77 -19.58
N THR A 56 3.85 6.02 -19.42
CA THR A 56 5.01 6.62 -20.10
C THR A 56 6.22 6.73 -19.17
N ALA A 57 5.99 6.99 -17.89
CA ALA A 57 7.03 7.05 -16.86
C ALA A 57 7.25 5.72 -16.15
N THR A 58 6.33 4.79 -16.31
CA THR A 58 6.35 3.48 -15.63
C THR A 58 5.81 2.39 -16.56
N THR A 59 5.93 1.14 -16.15
CA THR A 59 5.30 -0.01 -16.82
C THR A 59 3.86 -0.27 -16.34
N SER A 60 3.14 0.78 -15.96
CA SER A 60 1.72 0.68 -15.59
C SER A 60 0.83 0.31 -16.77
N ILE A 61 -0.35 -0.26 -16.48
CA ILE A 61 -1.40 -0.52 -17.47
C ILE A 61 -2.70 0.07 -16.95
N VAL A 62 -3.38 0.82 -17.80
CA VAL A 62 -4.76 1.25 -17.59
C VAL A 62 -5.62 0.60 -18.65
N ALA A 63 -6.56 -0.24 -18.23
CA ALA A 63 -7.49 -0.89 -19.15
C ALA A 63 -8.92 -0.44 -18.84
N VAL A 64 -9.70 -0.07 -19.85
CA VAL A 64 -11.08 0.40 -19.70
C VAL A 64 -12.03 -0.57 -20.36
N LEU A 65 -12.96 -1.13 -19.59
CA LEU A 65 -14.10 -1.87 -20.09
C LEU A 65 -15.31 -0.94 -20.17
N ARG A 66 -15.87 -0.80 -21.37
CA ARG A 66 -17.13 -0.06 -21.53
C ARG A 66 -18.28 -1.03 -21.55
N GLY A 67 -19.18 -0.90 -20.57
CA GLY A 67 -20.45 -1.62 -20.55
C GLY A 67 -21.37 -1.22 -21.70
N ALA A 68 -22.36 -2.06 -22.00
CA ALA A 68 -23.35 -1.80 -23.03
C ALA A 68 -24.45 -0.84 -22.57
N LEU A 69 -24.61 -0.63 -21.27
CA LEU A 69 -25.68 0.18 -20.69
C LEU A 69 -25.11 1.50 -20.14
N PRO A 70 -25.86 2.62 -20.18
CA PRO A 70 -25.42 3.88 -19.60
C PRO A 70 -25.21 3.75 -18.08
N GLY A 71 -24.17 4.38 -17.56
CA GLY A 71 -23.85 4.40 -16.13
C GLY A 71 -22.52 5.10 -15.86
N PRO A 72 -22.12 5.25 -14.59
CA PRO A 72 -20.88 5.91 -14.20
C PRO A 72 -19.66 5.01 -14.36
N ALA A 73 -18.47 5.61 -14.31
CA ALA A 73 -17.21 4.88 -14.24
C ALA A 73 -16.86 4.51 -12.78
N VAL A 74 -16.22 3.34 -12.59
CA VAL A 74 -15.57 2.93 -11.33
C VAL A 74 -14.16 2.45 -11.61
N LEU A 75 -13.27 2.49 -10.58
CA LEU A 75 -11.88 2.06 -10.69
C LEU A 75 -11.63 0.84 -9.81
N LEU A 76 -10.92 -0.15 -10.37
CA LEU A 76 -10.38 -1.31 -9.65
C LEU A 76 -8.87 -1.33 -9.76
N ARG A 77 -8.15 -1.62 -8.66
CA ARG A 77 -6.69 -1.62 -8.62
C ARG A 77 -6.11 -2.97 -8.23
N GLY A 78 -4.99 -3.32 -8.85
CA GLY A 78 -4.03 -4.34 -8.43
C GLY A 78 -2.61 -3.83 -8.68
N ASP A 79 -1.78 -3.88 -7.67
CA ASP A 79 -0.36 -3.57 -7.76
C ASP A 79 0.44 -4.75 -8.28
N MET A 80 1.67 -4.49 -8.78
CA MET A 80 2.43 -5.46 -9.56
C MET A 80 3.88 -5.67 -9.12
N ASP A 81 4.44 -4.75 -8.33
CA ASP A 81 5.84 -4.79 -7.94
C ASP A 81 6.12 -5.78 -6.81
N ALA A 82 7.39 -6.14 -6.65
CA ALA A 82 7.90 -7.07 -5.64
C ALA A 82 8.90 -6.39 -4.71
N LEU A 83 9.41 -7.14 -3.73
CA LEU A 83 10.37 -6.71 -2.74
C LEU A 83 11.76 -7.33 -2.96
N PRO A 84 12.86 -6.63 -2.58
CA PRO A 84 14.22 -7.16 -2.64
C PRO A 84 14.48 -8.11 -1.47
N ILE A 85 13.83 -9.28 -1.50
CA ILE A 85 13.88 -10.31 -0.46
C ILE A 85 14.25 -11.63 -1.10
N ASP A 86 15.26 -12.32 -0.56
CA ASP A 86 15.58 -13.69 -0.93
C ASP A 86 14.50 -14.62 -0.38
N GLU A 87 13.76 -15.25 -1.28
CA GLU A 87 12.65 -16.12 -0.91
C GLU A 87 13.10 -17.41 -0.22
N ALA A 88 12.43 -17.76 0.88
CA ALA A 88 12.72 -18.94 1.68
C ALA A 88 11.47 -19.79 1.97
N THR A 89 10.45 -19.74 1.10
CA THR A 89 9.18 -20.47 1.25
C THR A 89 9.32 -21.97 0.95
N GLY A 90 10.21 -22.33 0.03
CA GLY A 90 10.35 -23.71 -0.45
C GLY A 90 9.26 -24.16 -1.43
N LEU A 91 8.47 -23.22 -1.97
CA LEU A 91 7.49 -23.50 -3.01
C LEU A 91 8.18 -23.95 -4.32
N ASP A 92 7.54 -24.78 -5.11
CA ASP A 92 8.03 -25.26 -6.40
C ASP A 92 8.12 -24.16 -7.48
N TYR A 93 7.43 -23.04 -7.26
CA TYR A 93 7.46 -21.82 -8.07
C TYR A 93 8.11 -20.63 -7.34
N ALA A 94 8.91 -20.89 -6.29
CA ALA A 94 9.62 -19.84 -5.55
C ALA A 94 10.56 -19.06 -6.46
N ALA A 95 10.68 -17.75 -6.24
CA ALA A 95 11.59 -16.89 -6.95
C ALA A 95 13.07 -17.20 -6.57
N THR A 96 13.98 -17.07 -7.54
CA THR A 96 15.42 -17.37 -7.34
C THR A 96 16.34 -16.23 -7.73
N ASN A 97 15.77 -15.04 -7.98
CA ASN A 97 16.48 -13.87 -8.51
C ASN A 97 16.79 -12.80 -7.45
N GLY A 98 16.63 -13.12 -6.15
CA GLY A 98 16.87 -12.16 -5.05
C GLY A 98 15.71 -11.20 -4.80
N THR A 99 14.55 -11.50 -5.42
CA THR A 99 13.31 -10.73 -5.24
C THR A 99 12.15 -11.66 -4.90
N MET A 100 11.09 -11.16 -4.26
CA MET A 100 9.95 -11.97 -3.86
C MET A 100 8.66 -11.14 -3.83
N HIS A 101 7.56 -11.70 -4.30
CA HIS A 101 6.22 -11.16 -4.03
C HIS A 101 5.79 -11.41 -2.58
N ALA A 102 6.58 -10.87 -1.61
CA ALA A 102 6.34 -11.07 -0.19
C ALA A 102 5.17 -10.22 0.37
N CYS A 103 4.57 -9.36 -0.46
CA CYS A 103 3.35 -8.63 -0.15
C CYS A 103 2.11 -9.17 -0.88
N GLY A 104 2.29 -10.13 -1.79
CA GLY A 104 1.19 -10.80 -2.49
C GLY A 104 0.65 -10.05 -3.72
N HIS A 105 1.42 -9.11 -4.29
CA HIS A 105 1.01 -8.35 -5.46
C HIS A 105 0.80 -9.21 -6.72
N ASP A 106 1.42 -10.37 -6.78
CA ASP A 106 1.14 -11.40 -7.80
C ASP A 106 -0.32 -11.92 -7.73
N LEU A 107 -0.91 -12.05 -6.52
CA LEU A 107 -2.32 -12.34 -6.36
C LEU A 107 -3.19 -11.13 -6.74
N HIS A 108 -2.77 -9.91 -6.35
CA HIS A 108 -3.53 -8.70 -6.68
C HIS A 108 -3.64 -8.51 -8.18
N THR A 109 -2.52 -8.67 -8.89
CA THR A 109 -2.45 -8.61 -10.35
C THR A 109 -3.33 -9.70 -11.00
N ALA A 110 -3.17 -10.96 -10.60
CA ALA A 110 -3.95 -12.07 -11.15
C ALA A 110 -5.46 -11.94 -10.86
N GLY A 111 -5.81 -11.52 -9.62
CA GLY A 111 -7.20 -11.27 -9.23
C GLY A 111 -7.85 -10.14 -10.03
N LEU A 112 -7.11 -9.06 -10.35
CA LEU A 112 -7.60 -7.97 -11.17
C LEU A 112 -7.80 -8.41 -12.64
N VAL A 113 -6.89 -9.23 -13.19
CA VAL A 113 -7.10 -9.88 -14.51
C VAL A 113 -8.36 -10.73 -14.48
N GLY A 114 -8.59 -11.48 -13.40
CA GLY A 114 -9.82 -12.27 -13.21
C GLY A 114 -11.07 -11.40 -13.23
N ALA A 115 -11.08 -10.27 -12.52
CA ALA A 115 -12.19 -9.32 -12.52
C ALA A 115 -12.45 -8.76 -13.93
N ALA A 116 -11.39 -8.45 -14.69
CA ALA A 116 -11.52 -7.99 -16.06
C ALA A 116 -12.17 -9.05 -16.97
N LYS A 117 -11.78 -10.33 -16.83
CA LYS A 117 -12.39 -11.44 -17.58
C LYS A 117 -13.87 -11.63 -17.23
N LEU A 118 -14.22 -11.63 -15.92
CA LEU A 118 -15.59 -11.80 -15.44
C LEU A 118 -16.52 -10.68 -15.92
N LEU A 119 -16.07 -9.41 -15.78
CA LEU A 119 -16.86 -8.26 -16.21
C LEU A 119 -16.98 -8.18 -17.72
N SER A 120 -15.93 -8.54 -18.47
CA SER A 120 -15.97 -8.61 -19.93
C SER A 120 -17.00 -9.63 -20.44
N ALA A 121 -17.11 -10.78 -19.77
CA ALA A 121 -18.11 -11.80 -20.10
C ALA A 121 -19.57 -11.34 -19.84
N ARG A 122 -19.74 -10.34 -18.97
CA ARG A 122 -21.05 -9.73 -18.64
C ARG A 122 -21.21 -8.30 -19.18
N ARG A 123 -20.40 -7.92 -20.18
CA ARG A 123 -20.37 -6.57 -20.75
C ARG A 123 -21.74 -6.06 -21.18
N ASP A 124 -22.58 -6.94 -21.73
CA ASP A 124 -23.93 -6.57 -22.22
C ASP A 124 -24.91 -6.22 -21.08
N GLU A 125 -24.61 -6.67 -19.86
CA GLU A 125 -25.38 -6.38 -18.64
C GLU A 125 -24.74 -5.25 -17.81
N LEU A 126 -23.50 -4.86 -18.13
CA LEU A 126 -22.72 -3.88 -17.38
C LEU A 126 -23.16 -2.47 -17.73
N HIS A 127 -23.42 -1.66 -16.68
CA HIS A 127 -23.63 -0.22 -16.80
C HIS A 127 -22.29 0.53 -16.76
N GLY A 128 -22.20 1.69 -17.44
CA GLY A 128 -21.05 2.58 -17.38
C GLY A 128 -19.73 1.94 -17.79
N SER A 129 -18.67 2.25 -17.06
CA SER A 129 -17.31 1.79 -17.38
C SER A 129 -16.56 1.30 -16.16
N VAL A 130 -15.62 0.36 -16.36
CA VAL A 130 -14.69 -0.08 -15.32
C VAL A 130 -13.26 0.20 -15.77
N VAL A 131 -12.52 0.98 -14.97
CA VAL A 131 -11.11 1.28 -15.16
C VAL A 131 -10.31 0.29 -14.31
N PHE A 132 -9.47 -0.52 -14.95
CA PHE A 132 -8.54 -1.43 -14.28
C PHE A 132 -7.17 -0.78 -14.22
N MET A 133 -6.69 -0.55 -13.00
CA MET A 133 -5.40 0.05 -12.70
C MET A 133 -4.43 -1.05 -12.29
N PHE A 134 -3.53 -1.45 -13.20
CA PHE A 134 -2.41 -2.32 -12.90
C PHE A 134 -1.20 -1.45 -12.58
N GLN A 135 -0.83 -1.42 -11.32
CA GLN A 135 0.07 -0.40 -10.76
C GLN A 135 1.44 -0.98 -10.41
N PRO A 136 2.55 -0.46 -10.96
CA PRO A 136 3.89 -0.73 -10.45
C PRO A 136 4.22 0.21 -9.28
N GLY A 137 5.20 -0.16 -8.45
CA GLY A 137 5.86 0.73 -7.50
C GLY A 137 5.03 1.13 -6.29
N GLU A 138 4.24 0.22 -5.72
CA GLU A 138 3.59 0.45 -4.43
C GLU A 138 4.62 0.52 -3.30
N GLU A 139 5.63 -0.34 -3.31
CA GLU A 139 6.62 -0.52 -2.25
C GLU A 139 7.66 0.64 -2.18
N GLY A 140 7.17 1.81 -1.76
CA GLY A 140 8.00 2.99 -1.51
C GLY A 140 8.29 3.88 -2.71
N HIS A 141 7.73 3.60 -3.90
CA HIS A 141 7.98 4.36 -5.13
C HIS A 141 6.85 5.30 -5.53
N GLY A 142 5.66 5.19 -4.91
CA GLY A 142 4.51 6.06 -5.15
C GLY A 142 3.90 5.92 -6.55
N GLY A 143 3.84 4.70 -7.07
CA GLY A 143 3.34 4.39 -8.41
C GLY A 143 1.91 4.87 -8.64
N ALA A 144 1.04 4.80 -7.62
CA ALA A 144 -0.32 5.33 -7.70
C ALA A 144 -0.33 6.83 -8.00
N LYS A 145 0.55 7.61 -7.34
CA LYS A 145 0.66 9.06 -7.59
C LYS A 145 1.12 9.36 -9.02
N ILE A 146 2.08 8.59 -9.53
CA ILE A 146 2.57 8.74 -10.91
C ILE A 146 1.44 8.45 -11.90
N MET A 147 0.67 7.38 -11.72
CA MET A 147 -0.47 7.06 -12.59
C MET A 147 -1.57 8.13 -12.54
N LEU A 148 -1.83 8.73 -11.36
CA LEU A 148 -2.73 9.88 -11.24
C LEU A 148 -2.23 11.08 -12.07
N ASP A 149 -0.94 11.39 -11.99
CA ASP A 149 -0.32 12.49 -12.74
C ASP A 149 -0.30 12.22 -14.26
N GLU A 150 -0.32 10.95 -14.69
CA GLU A 150 -0.47 10.53 -16.09
C GLU A 150 -1.94 10.52 -16.57
N GLY A 151 -2.90 10.91 -15.75
CA GLY A 151 -4.31 11.07 -16.14
C GLY A 151 -5.17 9.82 -15.93
N LEU A 152 -4.81 8.92 -15.01
CA LEU A 152 -5.57 7.71 -14.69
C LEU A 152 -7.08 7.95 -14.54
N LEU A 153 -7.45 9.05 -13.85
CA LEU A 153 -8.86 9.33 -13.55
C LEU A 153 -9.67 9.83 -14.76
N ASP A 154 -9.02 10.15 -15.85
CA ASP A 154 -9.65 10.60 -17.09
C ASP A 154 -9.72 9.49 -18.17
N ALA A 155 -9.17 8.30 -17.88
CA ALA A 155 -9.02 7.21 -18.85
C ALA A 155 -10.35 6.72 -19.43
N ALA A 156 -11.44 6.76 -18.65
CA ALA A 156 -12.78 6.41 -19.15
C ALA A 156 -13.50 7.55 -19.87
N GLY A 157 -12.88 8.76 -20.00
CA GLY A 157 -13.52 9.97 -20.51
C GLY A 157 -14.44 10.65 -19.50
N GLU A 158 -14.60 10.06 -18.33
CA GLU A 158 -15.27 10.60 -17.15
C GLU A 158 -14.56 10.13 -15.89
N ARG A 159 -14.60 10.94 -14.82
CA ARG A 159 -13.96 10.62 -13.54
C ARG A 159 -14.70 9.45 -12.86
N PRO A 160 -14.00 8.41 -12.37
CA PRO A 160 -14.64 7.35 -11.59
C PRO A 160 -15.34 7.91 -10.37
N ILE A 161 -16.55 7.40 -10.08
CA ILE A 161 -17.33 7.81 -8.89
C ILE A 161 -16.94 7.01 -7.66
N ALA A 162 -16.24 5.90 -7.81
CA ALA A 162 -15.73 5.08 -6.72
C ALA A 162 -14.49 4.31 -7.16
N ALA A 163 -13.62 3.96 -6.18
CA ALA A 163 -12.40 3.20 -6.39
C ALA A 163 -12.26 2.07 -5.36
N TYR A 164 -11.83 0.87 -5.81
CA TYR A 164 -11.70 -0.30 -4.95
C TYR A 164 -10.39 -1.04 -5.20
N ALA A 165 -9.79 -1.53 -4.10
CA ALA A 165 -8.65 -2.43 -4.14
C ALA A 165 -8.81 -3.55 -3.11
N ILE A 166 -8.28 -4.73 -3.42
CA ILE A 166 -8.17 -5.85 -2.50
C ILE A 166 -6.69 -6.15 -2.27
N HIS A 167 -6.29 -6.17 -1.00
CA HIS A 167 -4.94 -6.54 -0.57
C HIS A 167 -4.97 -7.86 0.20
N VAL A 168 -4.10 -8.80 -0.15
CA VAL A 168 -4.00 -10.08 0.55
C VAL A 168 -3.14 -9.96 1.81
N ALA A 169 -3.54 -10.67 2.86
CA ALA A 169 -2.81 -10.72 4.12
C ALA A 169 -2.92 -12.12 4.75
N PRO A 170 -1.96 -12.52 5.60
CA PRO A 170 -2.10 -13.74 6.38
C PRO A 170 -3.32 -13.69 7.32
N GLY A 171 -3.97 -14.84 7.48
CA GLY A 171 -5.15 -14.97 8.34
C GLY A 171 -6.12 -16.04 7.83
N PRO A 172 -7.32 -16.15 8.44
CA PRO A 172 -8.30 -17.16 8.04
C PRO A 172 -8.66 -17.08 6.56
N ARG A 173 -8.30 -18.11 5.79
CA ARG A 173 -8.45 -18.16 4.34
C ARG A 173 -9.85 -17.79 3.85
N GLY A 174 -9.92 -16.87 2.91
CA GLY A 174 -11.15 -16.45 2.25
C GLY A 174 -12.02 -15.49 3.07
N MET A 175 -11.52 -14.96 4.19
CA MET A 175 -12.18 -13.90 4.94
C MET A 175 -11.88 -12.55 4.31
N PHE A 176 -12.91 -11.77 4.05
CA PHE A 176 -12.80 -10.34 3.71
C PHE A 176 -12.84 -9.48 4.97
N ALA A 177 -12.00 -8.47 5.04
CA ALA A 177 -11.95 -7.57 6.18
C ALA A 177 -11.75 -6.13 5.71
N THR A 178 -12.54 -5.20 6.22
CA THR A 178 -12.37 -3.76 5.98
C THR A 178 -13.05 -2.96 7.09
N ARG A 179 -12.94 -1.62 7.03
CA ARG A 179 -13.63 -0.71 7.95
C ARG A 179 -13.85 0.64 7.29
N THR A 180 -14.78 1.42 7.80
CA THR A 180 -14.97 2.82 7.42
C THR A 180 -13.91 3.72 8.07
N GLY A 181 -13.58 4.83 7.42
CA GLY A 181 -12.58 5.79 7.90
C GLY A 181 -11.15 5.29 7.70
N ALA A 182 -10.23 5.69 8.55
CA ALA A 182 -8.83 5.29 8.44
C ALA A 182 -8.68 3.76 8.55
N VAL A 183 -8.09 3.13 7.53
CA VAL A 183 -7.84 1.68 7.45
C VAL A 183 -6.35 1.35 7.52
N ALA A 184 -5.48 2.22 6.98
CA ALA A 184 -4.03 2.09 7.09
C ALA A 184 -3.38 3.46 7.39
N ALA A 185 -2.22 3.44 8.05
CA ALA A 185 -1.53 4.63 8.49
C ALA A 185 -0.92 5.41 7.32
N GLY A 186 -0.76 6.73 7.51
CA GLY A 186 0.13 7.54 6.69
C GLY A 186 1.59 7.20 6.98
N SER A 187 2.43 7.22 5.94
CA SER A 187 3.87 6.99 6.03
C SER A 187 4.65 8.28 5.85
N ASN A 188 5.55 8.56 6.78
CA ASN A 188 6.41 9.73 6.71
C ASN A 188 7.83 9.37 7.17
N GLN A 189 8.80 10.17 6.73
CA GLN A 189 10.19 10.05 7.13
C GLN A 189 10.68 11.37 7.73
N LEU A 190 11.48 11.27 8.78
CA LEU A 190 12.12 12.40 9.44
C LEU A 190 13.62 12.24 9.38
N PHE A 191 14.30 13.25 8.86
CA PHE A 191 15.75 13.34 8.80
C PHE A 191 16.20 14.61 9.55
N ILE A 192 17.17 14.46 10.44
CA ILE A 192 17.72 15.56 11.23
C ILE A 192 19.24 15.51 11.12
N THR A 193 19.85 16.65 10.89
CA THR A 193 21.30 16.83 11.01
C THR A 193 21.57 17.86 12.08
N VAL A 194 22.16 17.45 13.19
CA VAL A 194 22.61 18.37 14.25
C VAL A 194 24.03 18.83 13.93
N ASN A 195 24.20 20.13 13.72
CA ASN A 195 25.47 20.73 13.31
C ASN A 195 26.21 21.29 14.51
N GLY A 196 27.47 20.90 14.67
CA GLY A 196 28.35 21.29 15.72
C GLY A 196 29.72 21.79 15.21
N ARG A 197 30.72 21.65 16.03
CA ARG A 197 32.12 21.88 15.69
C ARG A 197 32.99 20.84 16.41
N GLY A 198 33.61 19.97 15.63
CA GLY A 198 34.42 18.86 16.08
C GLY A 198 35.74 19.29 16.76
N GLY A 199 36.42 18.32 17.34
CA GLY A 199 37.74 18.55 17.99
C GLY A 199 38.20 17.37 18.82
N HIS A 200 39.20 17.62 19.68
CA HIS A 200 39.81 16.59 20.48
C HIS A 200 38.87 16.15 21.62
N GLY A 201 38.61 14.87 21.76
CA GLY A 201 37.65 14.30 22.74
C GLY A 201 37.97 14.61 24.20
N SER A 202 39.25 14.92 24.55
CA SER A 202 39.64 15.32 25.88
C SER A 202 39.50 16.85 26.17
N GLN A 203 39.09 17.65 25.13
CA GLN A 203 38.94 19.10 25.25
C GLN A 203 37.57 19.60 24.78
N PRO A 204 36.45 19.03 25.30
CA PRO A 204 35.11 19.33 24.83
C PRO A 204 34.73 20.80 24.95
N HIS A 205 35.33 21.56 25.90
CA HIS A 205 35.10 22.98 26.08
C HIS A 205 35.61 23.86 24.92
N GLN A 206 36.40 23.31 24.02
CA GLN A 206 36.91 23.99 22.82
C GLN A 206 36.08 23.65 21.56
N THR A 207 35.05 22.84 21.72
CA THR A 207 34.20 22.33 20.64
C THR A 207 32.73 22.79 20.79
N LEU A 208 31.91 22.47 19.84
CA LEU A 208 30.43 22.46 19.93
C LEU A 208 29.99 21.04 19.67
N ASP A 209 29.97 20.22 20.72
CA ASP A 209 29.69 18.77 20.59
C ASP A 209 28.21 18.51 20.26
N PRO A 210 27.87 17.96 19.07
CA PRO A 210 26.49 17.69 18.68
C PRO A 210 25.92 16.42 19.33
N VAL A 211 26.73 15.53 19.89
CA VAL A 211 26.30 14.22 20.38
C VAL A 211 25.32 14.33 21.56
N PRO A 212 25.59 15.12 22.62
CA PRO A 212 24.63 15.31 23.73
C PRO A 212 23.29 15.87 23.24
N ALA A 213 23.31 16.88 22.35
CA ALA A 213 22.10 17.48 21.80
C ALA A 213 21.30 16.46 20.97
N ALA A 214 21.95 15.65 20.17
CA ALA A 214 21.30 14.60 19.38
C ALA A 214 20.61 13.55 20.29
N ALA A 215 21.25 13.14 21.37
CA ALA A 215 20.66 12.24 22.35
C ALA A 215 19.43 12.85 23.03
N GLU A 216 19.49 14.15 23.40
CA GLU A 216 18.34 14.85 23.96
C GLU A 216 17.22 15.04 22.96
N ILE A 217 17.51 15.32 21.68
CA ILE A 217 16.51 15.39 20.60
C ILE A 217 15.74 14.06 20.51
N VAL A 218 16.42 12.91 20.52
CA VAL A 218 15.75 11.60 20.50
C VAL A 218 14.74 11.46 21.64
N LEU A 219 15.11 11.84 22.87
CA LEU A 219 14.21 11.78 24.02
C LEU A 219 13.06 12.82 23.91
N ALA A 220 13.37 14.03 23.45
CA ALA A 220 12.37 15.09 23.27
C ALA A 220 11.32 14.71 22.21
N LEU A 221 11.71 14.03 21.13
CA LEU A 221 10.79 13.52 20.11
C LEU A 221 9.81 12.49 20.70
N GLN A 222 10.27 11.58 21.58
CA GLN A 222 9.39 10.62 22.26
C GLN A 222 8.42 11.33 23.21
N SER A 223 8.91 12.34 23.94
CA SER A 223 8.06 13.18 24.80
C SER A 223 7.03 13.97 24.00
N PHE A 224 7.42 14.53 22.85
CA PHE A 224 6.51 15.23 21.93
C PHE A 224 5.38 14.33 21.47
N VAL A 225 5.69 13.11 20.98
CA VAL A 225 4.67 12.14 20.52
C VAL A 225 3.70 11.80 21.66
N THR A 226 4.18 11.55 22.86
CA THR A 226 3.31 11.14 23.96
C THR A 226 2.50 12.29 24.59
N ARG A 227 2.82 13.57 24.32
CA ARG A 227 2.19 14.75 24.96
C ARG A 227 1.41 15.65 24.01
N SER A 228 1.57 15.50 22.70
CA SER A 228 0.97 16.40 21.71
C SER A 228 -0.18 15.82 20.92
N PHE A 229 -0.44 14.51 21.02
CA PHE A 229 -1.45 13.82 20.24
C PHE A 229 -2.53 13.20 21.13
N ASP A 230 -3.75 13.13 20.61
CA ASP A 230 -4.85 12.39 21.21
C ASP A 230 -4.51 10.90 21.23
N ALA A 231 -4.83 10.21 22.33
CA ALA A 231 -4.61 8.78 22.46
C ALA A 231 -5.45 7.95 21.44
N PHE A 232 -6.54 8.52 20.92
CA PHE A 232 -7.40 7.90 19.90
C PHE A 232 -7.05 8.34 18.46
N ASP A 233 -6.09 9.27 18.29
CA ASP A 233 -5.44 9.59 17.01
C ASP A 233 -3.94 9.32 17.12
N PRO A 234 -3.53 8.04 17.17
CA PRO A 234 -2.19 7.64 17.54
C PRO A 234 -1.16 8.01 16.48
N VAL A 235 0.02 8.39 16.98
CA VAL A 235 1.22 8.63 16.19
C VAL A 235 2.30 7.68 16.66
N VAL A 236 3.02 7.05 15.72
CA VAL A 236 4.24 6.29 16.00
C VAL A 236 5.42 7.05 15.41
N LEU A 237 6.45 7.29 16.22
CA LEU A 237 7.75 7.82 15.78
C LEU A 237 8.84 6.89 16.31
N SER A 238 9.54 6.22 15.39
CA SER A 238 10.66 5.35 15.74
C SER A 238 11.95 5.87 15.13
N VAL A 239 12.89 6.28 15.97
CA VAL A 239 14.25 6.61 15.52
C VAL A 239 14.95 5.30 15.13
N THR A 240 15.30 5.19 13.86
CA THR A 240 15.88 3.97 13.28
C THR A 240 17.38 4.11 12.95
N ARG A 241 17.89 5.36 12.95
CA ARG A 241 19.29 5.64 12.73
C ARG A 241 19.73 6.82 13.61
N LEU A 242 20.89 6.66 14.26
CA LEU A 242 21.64 7.71 14.94
C LEU A 242 23.10 7.49 14.59
N SER A 243 23.74 8.44 13.91
CA SER A 243 25.08 8.24 13.36
C SER A 243 25.94 9.49 13.50
N THR A 244 27.17 9.30 13.93
CA THR A 244 28.24 10.30 13.92
C THR A 244 29.20 10.16 12.72
N GLY A 245 28.90 9.19 11.83
CA GLY A 245 29.82 8.74 10.79
C GLY A 245 30.98 7.88 11.36
N ASP A 246 31.90 7.52 10.49
CA ASP A 246 33.09 6.74 10.84
C ASP A 246 34.17 7.69 11.39
N GLY A 247 34.36 7.71 12.71
CA GLY A 247 35.32 8.58 13.39
C GLY A 247 36.19 7.83 14.38
N ALA A 248 37.37 8.41 14.71
CA ALA A 248 38.22 7.90 15.78
C ALA A 248 37.58 8.16 17.14
N VAL A 249 37.75 7.25 18.11
CA VAL A 249 37.12 7.31 19.45
C VAL A 249 37.47 8.57 20.23
N ASN A 250 38.64 9.20 19.94
CA ASN A 250 39.13 10.41 20.58
C ASN A 250 38.78 11.72 19.83
N VAL A 251 37.84 11.66 18.85
CA VAL A 251 37.44 12.84 18.06
C VAL A 251 35.94 13.10 18.30
N ILE A 252 35.62 14.34 18.69
CA ILE A 252 34.26 14.87 18.72
C ILE A 252 33.83 15.16 17.26
N PRO A 253 32.68 14.66 16.78
CA PRO A 253 32.24 14.86 15.40
C PRO A 253 31.77 16.29 15.14
N GLU A 254 31.73 16.69 13.85
CA GLU A 254 31.16 17.99 13.45
C GLU A 254 29.63 17.94 13.31
N LYS A 255 29.06 16.75 13.10
CA LYS A 255 27.62 16.58 12.95
C LYS A 255 27.17 15.22 13.47
N VAL A 256 25.86 15.15 13.79
CA VAL A 256 25.14 13.89 14.06
C VAL A 256 23.92 13.82 13.16
N GLU A 257 23.74 12.69 12.53
CA GLU A 257 22.58 12.41 11.68
C GLU A 257 21.59 11.47 12.39
N ILE A 258 20.30 11.84 12.36
CA ILE A 258 19.19 11.07 12.92
C ILE A 258 18.21 10.80 11.79
N ALA A 259 17.69 9.57 11.70
CA ALA A 259 16.57 9.27 10.85
C ALA A 259 15.48 8.49 11.62
N ALA A 260 14.23 8.78 11.31
CA ALA A 260 13.08 8.16 11.94
C ALA A 260 11.98 7.86 10.93
N THR A 261 11.25 6.76 11.14
CA THR A 261 9.96 6.53 10.49
C THR A 261 8.84 7.11 11.36
N VAL A 262 7.85 7.71 10.71
CA VAL A 262 6.71 8.32 11.40
C VAL A 262 5.41 7.83 10.78
N ARG A 263 4.45 7.40 11.61
CA ARG A 263 3.11 7.00 11.21
C ARG A 263 2.09 7.89 11.88
N ASN A 264 1.04 8.25 11.15
CA ASN A 264 -0.09 9.05 11.65
C ASN A 264 -1.42 8.49 11.13
N MET A 265 -2.53 8.84 11.78
CA MET A 265 -3.85 8.33 11.44
C MET A 265 -4.83 9.40 10.95
N SER A 266 -4.43 10.67 10.94
CA SER A 266 -5.28 11.77 10.49
C SER A 266 -4.49 12.89 9.82
N PRO A 267 -5.15 13.73 8.98
CA PRO A 267 -4.54 14.97 8.51
C PRO A 267 -4.19 15.94 9.65
N THR A 268 -4.94 15.90 10.76
CA THR A 268 -4.70 16.75 11.94
C THR A 268 -3.37 16.37 12.61
N SER A 269 -3.15 15.08 12.86
CA SER A 269 -1.89 14.62 13.43
C SER A 269 -0.70 14.88 12.49
N LEU A 270 -0.89 14.78 11.17
CA LEU A 270 0.13 15.15 10.19
C LEU A 270 0.53 16.63 10.30
N ALA A 271 -0.43 17.54 10.37
CA ALA A 271 -0.16 18.99 10.51
C ALA A 271 0.59 19.32 11.80
N ILE A 272 0.24 18.66 12.92
CA ILE A 272 0.97 18.80 14.20
C ILE A 272 2.40 18.29 14.08
N LEU A 273 2.63 17.15 13.38
CA LEU A 273 3.97 16.62 13.13
C LEU A 273 4.81 17.60 12.32
N GLN A 274 4.28 18.06 11.18
CA GLN A 274 4.99 18.96 10.26
C GLN A 274 5.44 20.27 10.93
N SER A 275 4.61 20.83 11.81
CA SER A 275 4.94 22.08 12.52
C SER A 275 5.70 21.86 13.82
N GLY A 276 5.45 20.77 14.53
CA GLY A 276 5.97 20.51 15.85
C GLY A 276 7.36 19.90 15.88
N LEU A 277 7.66 18.96 14.95
CA LEU A 277 8.96 18.29 14.94
C LEU A 277 10.14 19.25 14.72
N PRO A 278 10.14 20.15 13.72
CA PRO A 278 11.23 21.13 13.56
C PRO A 278 11.37 22.01 14.80
N ARG A 279 10.26 22.50 15.37
CA ARG A 279 10.29 23.35 16.58
C ARG A 279 10.93 22.67 17.78
N VAL A 280 10.67 21.37 18.00
CA VAL A 280 11.29 20.59 19.09
C VAL A 280 12.79 20.45 18.85
N VAL A 281 13.18 20.09 17.63
CA VAL A 281 14.57 19.88 17.23
C VAL A 281 15.37 21.17 17.38
N ASP A 282 14.88 22.29 16.83
CA ASP A 282 15.51 23.60 16.90
C ASP A 282 15.64 24.10 18.33
N GLY A 283 14.59 23.85 19.15
CA GLY A 283 14.61 24.24 20.57
C GLY A 283 15.71 23.55 21.37
N VAL A 284 15.88 22.24 21.17
CA VAL A 284 16.94 21.47 21.85
C VAL A 284 18.33 21.86 21.30
N ALA A 285 18.50 21.92 19.98
CA ALA A 285 19.77 22.30 19.36
C ALA A 285 20.22 23.69 19.86
N SER A 286 19.30 24.66 19.88
CA SER A 286 19.55 26.02 20.37
C SER A 286 19.95 26.07 21.87
N ALA A 287 19.35 25.24 22.72
CA ALA A 287 19.71 25.14 24.12
C ALA A 287 21.17 24.68 24.33
N HIS A 288 21.72 23.92 23.38
CA HIS A 288 23.13 23.52 23.35
C HIS A 288 24.05 24.49 22.59
N GLY A 289 23.52 25.61 22.07
CA GLY A 289 24.29 26.56 21.25
C GLY A 289 24.60 26.01 19.83
N LEU A 290 23.81 25.06 19.35
CA LEU A 290 23.94 24.37 18.07
C LEU A 290 22.84 24.79 17.12
N THR A 291 22.94 24.35 15.85
CA THR A 291 21.88 24.43 14.86
C THR A 291 21.50 23.02 14.39
N ALA A 292 20.30 22.87 13.88
CA ALA A 292 19.89 21.61 13.25
C ALA A 292 19.13 21.88 11.94
N ASP A 293 19.30 20.97 10.98
CA ASP A 293 18.52 20.92 9.75
C ASP A 293 17.51 19.79 9.88
N THR A 294 16.23 20.11 9.74
CA THR A 294 15.13 19.13 9.86
C THR A 294 14.39 19.02 8.53
N ARG A 295 14.29 17.79 7.99
CA ARG A 295 13.53 17.48 6.78
C ARG A 295 12.49 16.42 7.12
N PHE A 296 11.22 16.77 6.93
CA PHE A 296 10.08 15.86 7.11
C PHE A 296 9.44 15.61 5.75
N GLU A 297 9.37 14.34 5.36
CA GLU A 297 8.85 13.90 4.08
C GLU A 297 7.59 13.06 4.29
N THR A 298 6.49 13.46 3.66
CA THR A 298 5.28 12.64 3.57
C THR A 298 5.40 11.74 2.36
N MET A 299 5.46 10.43 2.62
CA MET A 299 5.54 9.40 1.57
C MET A 299 4.14 9.06 1.08
N TYR A 300 3.28 8.56 1.98
CA TYR A 300 1.91 8.17 1.68
C TYR A 300 0.92 8.81 2.66
N PRO A 301 -0.22 9.32 2.18
CA PRO A 301 -1.27 9.80 3.08
C PRO A 301 -1.91 8.64 3.85
N VAL A 302 -2.74 8.96 4.83
CA VAL A 302 -3.58 7.96 5.51
C VAL A 302 -4.54 7.35 4.50
N THR A 303 -4.64 6.02 4.45
CA THR A 303 -5.63 5.32 3.63
C THR A 303 -6.99 5.42 4.32
N VAL A 304 -7.88 6.19 3.72
CA VAL A 304 -9.21 6.48 4.29
C VAL A 304 -10.30 5.91 3.39
N ASN A 305 -11.01 4.94 3.91
CA ASN A 305 -12.19 4.39 3.26
C ASN A 305 -13.39 5.34 3.42
N ASP A 306 -14.09 5.62 2.33
CA ASP A 306 -15.36 6.35 2.38
C ASP A 306 -16.43 5.54 3.11
N VAL A 307 -17.25 6.20 3.91
CA VAL A 307 -18.25 5.52 4.74
C VAL A 307 -19.33 4.83 3.89
N ALA A 308 -19.89 5.56 2.92
CA ALA A 308 -21.00 5.05 2.11
C ALA A 308 -20.55 3.93 1.16
N GLU A 309 -19.36 4.10 0.54
CA GLU A 309 -18.78 3.09 -0.34
C GLU A 309 -18.39 1.83 0.44
N THR A 310 -17.88 1.97 1.67
CA THR A 310 -17.50 0.82 2.50
C THR A 310 -18.74 0.05 3.00
N GLU A 311 -19.78 0.73 3.43
CA GLU A 311 -21.03 0.07 3.83
C GLU A 311 -21.68 -0.68 2.65
N ALA A 312 -21.66 -0.07 1.45
CA ALA A 312 -22.15 -0.70 0.23
C ALA A 312 -21.29 -1.91 -0.17
N THR A 313 -19.97 -1.81 -0.04
CA THR A 313 -19.02 -2.90 -0.29
C THR A 313 -19.24 -4.06 0.67
N LEU A 314 -19.34 -3.79 1.98
CA LEU A 314 -19.62 -4.81 3.00
C LEU A 314 -20.95 -5.54 2.72
N ALA A 315 -21.99 -4.80 2.33
CA ALA A 315 -23.27 -5.39 1.98
C ALA A 315 -23.17 -6.32 0.75
N GLU A 316 -22.43 -5.89 -0.27
CA GLU A 316 -22.22 -6.68 -1.49
C GLU A 316 -21.37 -7.93 -1.24
N LEU A 317 -20.29 -7.82 -0.46
CA LEU A 317 -19.47 -8.95 -0.07
C LEU A 317 -20.28 -9.99 0.74
N ARG A 318 -21.12 -9.52 1.69
CA ARG A 318 -22.01 -10.41 2.46
C ARG A 318 -23.02 -11.12 1.57
N ARG A 319 -23.57 -10.40 0.58
CA ARG A 319 -24.49 -10.99 -0.41
C ARG A 319 -23.81 -12.10 -1.22
N ALA A 320 -22.57 -11.84 -1.69
CA ALA A 320 -21.86 -12.76 -2.58
C ALA A 320 -21.22 -13.94 -1.85
N PHE A 321 -20.65 -13.73 -0.64
CA PHE A 321 -19.82 -14.72 0.06
C PHE A 321 -20.42 -15.19 1.41
N GLY A 322 -21.51 -14.58 1.87
CA GLY A 322 -22.13 -14.87 3.17
C GLY A 322 -21.56 -14.07 4.32
N GLU A 323 -22.40 -13.81 5.33
CA GLU A 323 -22.10 -12.96 6.49
C GLU A 323 -20.83 -13.41 7.24
N GLN A 324 -20.63 -14.72 7.37
CA GLN A 324 -19.53 -15.32 8.12
C GLN A 324 -18.14 -15.10 7.49
N ARG A 325 -18.07 -14.68 6.22
CA ARG A 325 -16.82 -14.40 5.51
C ARG A 325 -16.45 -12.92 5.45
N VAL A 326 -17.21 -12.06 6.12
CA VAL A 326 -17.02 -10.60 6.06
C VAL A 326 -16.88 -10.02 7.45
N MET A 327 -15.73 -9.50 7.76
CA MET A 327 -15.37 -8.92 9.06
C MET A 327 -15.19 -7.41 8.96
N VAL A 328 -15.69 -6.68 9.97
CA VAL A 328 -15.36 -5.27 10.15
C VAL A 328 -14.16 -5.17 11.09
N LEU A 329 -13.08 -4.56 10.62
CA LEU A 329 -11.85 -4.40 11.42
C LEU A 329 -12.10 -3.49 12.63
N PRO A 330 -11.74 -3.90 13.84
CA PRO A 330 -11.95 -3.11 15.05
C PRO A 330 -11.03 -1.87 15.13
N SER A 331 -9.86 -1.95 14.50
CA SER A 331 -8.85 -0.88 14.47
C SER A 331 -8.16 -0.83 13.12
N PRO A 332 -7.57 0.33 12.74
CA PRO A 332 -6.75 0.43 11.53
C PRO A 332 -5.44 -0.34 11.68
N MET A 333 -4.78 -0.59 10.53
CA MET A 333 -3.44 -1.18 10.46
C MET A 333 -2.38 -0.06 10.49
N MET A 334 -1.18 -0.38 11.00
CA MET A 334 -0.05 0.56 11.02
C MET A 334 0.84 0.47 9.76
N GLY A 335 0.54 -0.45 8.82
CA GLY A 335 1.06 -0.43 7.47
C GLY A 335 0.60 0.82 6.71
N SER A 336 1.24 1.14 5.62
CA SER A 336 0.87 2.23 4.71
C SER A 336 0.66 1.69 3.31
N GLU A 337 -0.08 2.41 2.49
CA GLU A 337 -0.55 1.98 1.17
C GLU A 337 -0.68 3.20 0.26
N ASP A 338 -0.11 3.16 -0.94
CA ASP A 338 -0.13 4.32 -1.84
C ASP A 338 -1.44 4.48 -2.63
N PHE A 339 -2.30 3.45 -2.65
CA PHE A 339 -3.70 3.59 -3.11
C PHE A 339 -4.45 4.69 -2.33
N ALA A 340 -3.92 5.08 -1.18
CA ALA A 340 -4.38 6.25 -0.43
C ALA A 340 -4.42 7.53 -1.26
N PHE A 341 -3.53 7.70 -2.26
CA PHE A 341 -3.57 8.82 -3.20
C PHE A 341 -4.81 8.78 -4.07
N VAL A 342 -5.22 7.59 -4.53
CA VAL A 342 -6.46 7.42 -5.31
C VAL A 342 -7.68 7.69 -4.44
N LEU A 343 -7.70 7.16 -3.20
CA LEU A 343 -8.81 7.37 -2.26
C LEU A 343 -8.93 8.81 -1.76
N ALA A 344 -7.86 9.60 -1.83
CA ALA A 344 -7.93 11.04 -1.56
C ALA A 344 -8.63 11.82 -2.68
N GLU A 345 -8.68 11.28 -3.89
CA GLU A 345 -9.25 11.88 -5.08
C GLU A 345 -10.65 11.35 -5.41
N VAL A 346 -10.92 10.08 -5.08
CA VAL A 346 -12.16 9.36 -5.43
C VAL A 346 -12.62 8.58 -4.19
N PRO A 347 -13.88 8.69 -3.76
CA PRO A 347 -14.38 7.87 -2.65
C PRO A 347 -14.24 6.39 -2.98
N GLY A 348 -13.97 5.55 -1.97
CA GLY A 348 -13.76 4.13 -2.25
C GLY A 348 -13.46 3.29 -1.03
N THR A 349 -13.06 2.05 -1.27
CA THR A 349 -12.80 1.08 -0.21
C THR A 349 -11.56 0.24 -0.50
N PHE A 350 -10.63 0.24 0.44
CA PHE A 350 -9.53 -0.72 0.52
C PHE A 350 -9.94 -1.90 1.39
N ILE A 351 -9.80 -3.12 0.86
CA ILE A 351 -10.34 -4.35 1.44
C ILE A 351 -9.18 -5.32 1.65
N ALA A 352 -9.08 -5.95 2.82
CA ALA A 352 -8.19 -7.08 3.04
C ALA A 352 -8.89 -8.40 2.67
N LEU A 353 -8.16 -9.31 2.00
CA LEU A 353 -8.53 -10.70 1.80
C LEU A 353 -7.51 -11.59 2.51
N LEU A 354 -7.96 -12.38 3.49
CA LEU A 354 -7.07 -13.23 4.28
C LEU A 354 -6.83 -14.56 3.58
N THR A 355 -5.55 -14.99 3.51
CA THR A 355 -5.12 -15.99 2.52
C THR A 355 -4.14 -17.03 3.05
N SER A 356 -4.04 -17.26 4.36
CA SER A 356 -3.15 -18.32 4.85
C SER A 356 -3.61 -19.70 4.36
N PRO A 357 -2.68 -20.59 3.98
CA PRO A 357 -3.00 -21.97 3.62
C PRO A 357 -3.80 -22.69 4.72
N GLU A 358 -4.61 -23.67 4.32
CA GLU A 358 -5.39 -24.46 5.26
C GLU A 358 -4.50 -25.21 6.26
N GLY A 359 -4.87 -25.16 7.53
CA GLY A 359 -4.09 -25.80 8.60
C GLY A 359 -2.93 -24.96 9.14
N THR A 360 -2.72 -23.74 8.62
CA THR A 360 -1.71 -22.83 9.17
C THR A 360 -2.05 -22.42 10.60
N ASP A 361 -1.08 -22.53 11.51
CA ASP A 361 -1.19 -21.96 12.85
C ASP A 361 -1.10 -20.43 12.79
N LEU A 362 -2.24 -19.77 12.93
CA LEU A 362 -2.33 -18.31 12.85
C LEU A 362 -1.61 -17.57 14.00
N SER A 363 -1.24 -18.27 15.08
CA SER A 363 -0.47 -17.66 16.18
C SER A 363 1.02 -17.47 15.85
N THR A 364 1.52 -18.19 14.84
CA THR A 364 2.93 -18.19 14.41
C THR A 364 3.09 -17.90 12.92
N VAL A 365 2.00 -17.51 12.25
CA VAL A 365 2.03 -17.25 10.80
C VAL A 365 3.01 -16.13 10.44
N GLU A 366 3.77 -16.35 9.39
CA GLU A 366 4.64 -15.32 8.82
C GLU A 366 3.78 -14.23 8.16
N TRP A 367 4.12 -12.96 8.39
CA TRP A 367 3.40 -11.82 7.84
C TRP A 367 3.99 -11.35 6.51
N ASN A 368 3.25 -10.49 5.81
CA ASN A 368 3.73 -9.77 4.64
C ASN A 368 5.15 -9.23 4.90
N HIS A 369 6.00 -9.26 3.88
CA HIS A 369 7.44 -8.94 3.90
C HIS A 369 8.33 -9.98 4.59
N SER A 370 7.79 -11.09 5.11
CA SER A 370 8.64 -12.21 5.53
C SER A 370 9.14 -13.01 4.32
N PRO A 371 10.41 -13.46 4.29
CA PRO A 371 10.90 -14.34 3.22
C PRO A 371 10.21 -15.72 3.21
N ARG A 372 9.40 -16.03 4.21
CA ARG A 372 8.68 -17.32 4.35
C ARG A 372 7.16 -17.17 4.30
N VAL A 373 6.63 -15.97 4.03
CA VAL A 373 5.18 -15.79 3.91
C VAL A 373 4.64 -16.58 2.71
N VAL A 374 3.53 -17.26 2.92
CA VAL A 374 2.83 -18.01 1.86
C VAL A 374 1.39 -17.57 1.80
N PHE A 375 0.94 -17.23 0.60
CA PHE A 375 -0.44 -16.90 0.30
C PHE A 375 -1.07 -18.03 -0.53
N ASP A 376 -2.25 -18.49 -0.11
CA ASP A 376 -3.00 -19.55 -0.80
C ASP A 376 -3.66 -19.01 -2.06
N ASP A 377 -3.27 -19.51 -3.23
CA ASP A 377 -3.79 -19.07 -4.52
C ASP A 377 -5.20 -19.57 -4.84
N SER A 378 -5.78 -20.45 -4.01
CA SER A 378 -7.19 -20.86 -4.13
C SER A 378 -8.18 -19.72 -3.91
N VAL A 379 -7.77 -18.60 -3.31
CA VAL A 379 -8.60 -17.41 -3.10
C VAL A 379 -8.75 -16.53 -4.33
N LEU A 380 -8.02 -16.79 -5.43
CA LEU A 380 -8.03 -15.96 -6.64
C LEU A 380 -9.43 -15.84 -7.27
N GLY A 381 -10.20 -16.92 -7.24
CA GLY A 381 -11.60 -16.88 -7.69
C GLY A 381 -12.45 -15.94 -6.85
N ASP A 382 -12.30 -16.00 -5.55
CA ASP A 382 -13.00 -15.12 -4.60
C ASP A 382 -12.61 -13.66 -4.78
N GLN A 383 -11.31 -13.39 -4.97
CA GLN A 383 -10.80 -12.04 -5.19
C GLN A 383 -11.34 -11.43 -6.49
N ALA A 384 -11.28 -12.18 -7.59
CA ALA A 384 -11.81 -11.75 -8.87
C ALA A 384 -13.33 -11.51 -8.82
N ALA A 385 -14.09 -12.43 -8.21
CA ALA A 385 -15.52 -12.31 -8.02
C ALA A 385 -15.91 -11.13 -7.13
N ALA A 386 -15.15 -10.84 -6.06
CA ALA A 386 -15.40 -9.72 -5.16
C ALA A 386 -15.23 -8.39 -5.88
N LEU A 387 -14.10 -8.20 -6.60
CA LEU A 387 -13.85 -6.98 -7.40
C LEU A 387 -14.93 -6.80 -8.46
N ALA A 388 -15.28 -7.87 -9.20
CA ALA A 388 -16.33 -7.83 -10.22
C ALA A 388 -17.71 -7.48 -9.62
N SER A 389 -18.08 -8.12 -8.49
CA SER A 389 -19.37 -7.88 -7.83
C SER A 389 -19.51 -6.44 -7.35
N VAL A 390 -18.48 -5.89 -6.69
CA VAL A 390 -18.51 -4.53 -6.19
C VAL A 390 -18.58 -3.50 -7.33
N ALA A 391 -17.79 -3.69 -8.39
CA ALA A 391 -17.82 -2.81 -9.56
C ALA A 391 -19.18 -2.86 -10.26
N PHE A 392 -19.70 -4.05 -10.54
CA PHE A 392 -21.00 -4.23 -11.21
C PHE A 392 -22.14 -3.61 -10.39
N ALA A 393 -22.17 -3.88 -9.08
CA ALA A 393 -23.21 -3.33 -8.20
C ALA A 393 -23.15 -1.79 -8.13
N ARG A 394 -21.95 -1.20 -8.20
CA ARG A 394 -21.76 0.24 -8.08
C ARG A 394 -22.08 1.00 -9.36
N THR A 395 -21.74 0.44 -10.52
CA THR A 395 -22.09 1.02 -11.83
C THR A 395 -23.59 0.95 -12.15
N SER A 396 -24.31 0.01 -11.53
CA SER A 396 -25.75 -0.21 -11.75
C SER A 396 -26.66 0.66 -10.85
N ARG A 397 -26.09 1.47 -9.97
CA ARG A 397 -26.79 2.41 -9.07
C ARG A 397 -26.75 3.82 -9.61
#